data_9bd52dce0dca7f8cc95796e9e3cebce7
#
_entry.id   9bd52dce0dca7f8cc95796e9e3cebce7
#
_cell.length_a   1.000
_cell.length_b   1.000
_cell.length_c   1.000
_cell.angle_alpha   90.00
_cell.angle_beta   90.00
_cell.angle_gamma   90.00
#
_symmetry.space_group_name_H-M   'P 1'
#
loop_
_entity.id
_entity.type
_entity.pdbx_description
1 polymer ?
#
loop_
_entity_poly.entity_id
_entity_poly.type
_entity_poly.pdbx_seq_one_letter_code
_entity_poly.pdbx_strand_id
1 'polypeptide(L)'
;MLFRSALIGNNGTGKTTILKILNGIVAADAGRFALGSKVQIGYYDQEHHVLHMEKTIFQEISDTYPTLTETEIRNMLAAFLFTGDDVFKLISSLSGGERGRVSLAKLMLSEANFLILDEPTNHLDIASKEILEEALNSYTGTVLYVSHDRYFINQTATRIMDLTNQAIVNYIGDYDYYLEKKDEMTRIYAPAQETAAQEVKENVSETKLTWQQQKEEQALKRKRENELKKVEARIEELEARDKEIDETMVLPDICTNVAECTKLSREKAAIAEELEGLYQKWEELA
;
A
#
# COMPACT_ATOMS: atom_id res chain seq x y z
N MET A 1 3.08 -25.70 -1.95
CA MET A 1 3.64 -24.34 -1.98
C MET A 1 2.48 -23.40 -2.21
N LEU A 2 2.22 -22.52 -1.29
CA LEU A 2 1.10 -21.56 -1.40
C LEU A 2 1.58 -20.36 -2.23
N PHE A 3 0.85 -20.03 -3.28
CA PHE A 3 1.21 -18.89 -4.13
C PHE A 3 0.32 -17.69 -3.80
N ARG A 4 0.96 -16.60 -3.39
CA ARG A 4 0.37 -15.27 -3.35
C ARG A 4 0.99 -14.44 -4.46
N SER A 5 0.23 -14.27 -5.54
CA SER A 5 0.70 -13.66 -6.78
C SER A 5 0.13 -12.26 -6.92
N ALA A 6 0.97 -11.24 -6.95
CA ALA A 6 0.59 -9.88 -7.30
C ALA A 6 0.68 -9.69 -8.81
N LEU A 7 -0.42 -9.31 -9.46
CA LEU A 7 -0.44 -8.91 -10.86
C LEU A 7 -0.28 -7.39 -10.93
N ILE A 8 0.85 -6.94 -11.45
CA ILE A 8 1.19 -5.53 -11.60
C ILE A 8 1.32 -5.13 -13.07
N GLY A 9 1.43 -3.84 -13.34
CA GLY A 9 1.58 -3.30 -14.69
C GLY A 9 0.95 -1.91 -14.76
N ASN A 10 1.17 -1.20 -15.85
CA ASN A 10 0.64 0.15 -16.06
C ASN A 10 -0.90 0.17 -16.08
N ASN A 11 -1.51 1.34 -15.86
CA ASN A 11 -2.95 1.47 -16.00
C ASN A 11 -3.38 1.21 -17.44
N GLY A 12 -4.53 0.55 -17.60
CA GLY A 12 -5.05 0.21 -18.93
C GLY A 12 -4.41 -1.00 -19.62
N THR A 13 -3.46 -1.70 -18.98
CA THR A 13 -2.84 -2.91 -19.58
C THR A 13 -3.75 -4.14 -19.59
N GLY A 14 -4.92 -4.09 -18.92
CA GLY A 14 -5.89 -5.20 -18.92
C GLY A 14 -5.83 -6.09 -17.67
N LYS A 15 -5.20 -5.65 -16.57
CA LYS A 15 -5.12 -6.43 -15.31
C LYS A 15 -6.50 -6.88 -14.81
N THR A 16 -7.42 -5.94 -14.58
CA THR A 16 -8.81 -6.21 -14.17
C THR A 16 -9.53 -7.10 -15.18
N THR A 17 -9.28 -6.90 -16.49
CA THR A 17 -9.88 -7.75 -17.54
C THR A 17 -9.42 -9.20 -17.40
N ILE A 18 -8.14 -9.44 -17.13
CA ILE A 18 -7.61 -10.79 -16.86
C ILE A 18 -8.31 -11.40 -15.64
N LEU A 19 -8.47 -10.65 -14.55
CA LEU A 19 -9.17 -11.15 -13.35
C LEU A 19 -10.64 -11.49 -13.67
N LYS A 20 -11.33 -10.65 -14.42
CA LYS A 20 -12.73 -10.87 -14.85
C LYS A 20 -12.87 -12.08 -15.80
N ILE A 21 -11.88 -12.31 -16.67
CA ILE A 21 -11.84 -13.51 -17.53
C ILE A 21 -11.67 -14.77 -16.69
N LEU A 22 -10.72 -14.78 -15.75
CA LEU A 22 -10.47 -15.92 -14.87
C LEU A 22 -11.69 -16.27 -14.00
N ASN A 23 -12.48 -15.27 -13.62
CA ASN A 23 -13.72 -15.43 -12.88
C ASN A 23 -14.93 -15.75 -13.77
N GLY A 24 -14.76 -15.82 -15.09
CA GLY A 24 -15.85 -16.14 -16.04
C GLY A 24 -16.86 -15.01 -16.27
N ILE A 25 -16.58 -13.80 -15.82
CA ILE A 25 -17.43 -12.61 -16.01
C ILE A 25 -17.34 -12.11 -17.46
N VAL A 26 -16.13 -12.17 -18.03
CA VAL A 26 -15.85 -11.73 -19.40
C VAL A 26 -15.27 -12.89 -20.18
N ALA A 27 -15.72 -13.08 -21.41
CA ALA A 27 -15.15 -14.09 -22.31
C ALA A 27 -13.79 -13.62 -22.83
N ALA A 28 -12.84 -14.56 -23.00
CA ALA A 28 -11.57 -14.27 -23.65
C ALA A 28 -11.75 -14.18 -25.16
N ASP A 29 -11.16 -13.17 -25.81
CA ASP A 29 -11.20 -13.02 -27.28
C ASP A 29 -10.42 -14.15 -27.97
N ALA A 30 -9.35 -14.62 -27.36
CA ALA A 30 -8.52 -15.71 -27.86
C ALA A 30 -7.86 -16.48 -26.71
N GLY A 31 -7.36 -17.68 -27.01
CA GLY A 31 -6.74 -18.53 -26.00
C GLY A 31 -7.74 -19.36 -25.22
N ARG A 32 -7.24 -20.07 -24.22
CA ARG A 32 -8.06 -20.88 -23.30
C ARG A 32 -7.35 -21.04 -21.97
N PHE A 33 -8.12 -21.12 -20.93
CA PHE A 33 -7.66 -21.56 -19.60
C PHE A 33 -8.60 -22.67 -19.09
N ALA A 34 -8.12 -23.44 -18.14
CA ALA A 34 -8.94 -24.45 -17.48
C ALA A 34 -8.65 -24.41 -15.98
N LEU A 35 -9.70 -24.41 -15.20
CA LEU A 35 -9.62 -24.56 -13.75
C LEU A 35 -9.54 -26.05 -13.41
N GLY A 36 -8.77 -26.39 -12.38
CA GLY A 36 -8.76 -27.74 -11.82
C GLY A 36 -10.15 -28.12 -11.25
N SER A 37 -10.47 -29.41 -11.24
CA SER A 37 -11.81 -29.91 -10.86
C SER A 37 -12.26 -29.58 -9.42
N LYS A 38 -11.33 -29.20 -8.55
CA LYS A 38 -11.60 -28.83 -7.13
C LYS A 38 -11.30 -27.36 -6.83
N VAL A 39 -11.11 -26.52 -7.87
CA VAL A 39 -10.87 -25.10 -7.68
C VAL A 39 -12.20 -24.37 -7.47
N GLN A 40 -12.31 -23.72 -6.32
CA GLN A 40 -13.42 -22.84 -5.96
C GLN A 40 -12.87 -21.43 -5.88
N ILE A 41 -13.34 -20.55 -6.77
CA ILE A 41 -12.90 -19.15 -6.83
C ILE A 41 -13.73 -18.31 -5.88
N GLY A 42 -13.06 -17.50 -5.05
CA GLY A 42 -13.62 -16.36 -4.36
C GLY A 42 -13.15 -15.08 -5.03
N TYR A 43 -14.07 -14.26 -5.49
CA TYR A 43 -13.76 -13.02 -6.20
C TYR A 43 -14.14 -11.80 -5.38
N TYR A 44 -13.21 -10.88 -5.22
CA TYR A 44 -13.40 -9.58 -4.61
C TYR A 44 -13.20 -8.50 -5.67
N ASP A 45 -14.27 -7.78 -6.01
CA ASP A 45 -14.25 -6.63 -6.90
C ASP A 45 -14.63 -5.38 -6.11
N GLN A 46 -13.94 -4.29 -6.35
CA GLN A 46 -14.18 -3.00 -5.71
C GLN A 46 -15.61 -2.48 -5.94
N GLU A 47 -16.24 -2.81 -7.08
CA GLU A 47 -17.55 -2.30 -7.46
C GLU A 47 -18.72 -3.24 -7.09
N HIS A 48 -18.47 -4.50 -6.78
CA HIS A 48 -19.50 -5.55 -6.64
C HIS A 48 -19.55 -6.19 -5.26
N HIS A 49 -19.40 -5.42 -4.19
CA HIS A 49 -19.69 -5.90 -2.85
C HIS A 49 -21.20 -6.04 -2.67
N VAL A 50 -21.75 -7.20 -3.00
CA VAL A 50 -23.16 -7.50 -2.75
C VAL A 50 -23.36 -7.70 -1.25
N LEU A 51 -23.38 -6.58 -0.52
CA LEU A 51 -23.84 -6.54 0.86
C LEU A 51 -25.27 -6.05 0.90
N HIS A 52 -26.08 -6.70 1.72
CA HIS A 52 -27.48 -6.32 1.93
C HIS A 52 -27.54 -5.16 2.93
N MET A 53 -27.81 -3.97 2.43
CA MET A 53 -27.73 -2.72 3.21
C MET A 53 -28.72 -2.67 4.38
N GLU A 54 -29.80 -3.43 4.31
CA GLU A 54 -30.85 -3.55 5.32
C GLU A 54 -30.51 -4.52 6.46
N LYS A 55 -29.45 -5.35 6.30
CA LYS A 55 -29.00 -6.32 7.31
C LYS A 55 -27.98 -5.71 8.24
N THR A 56 -27.88 -6.32 9.43
CA THR A 56 -26.72 -6.07 10.31
C THR A 56 -25.52 -6.86 9.80
N ILE A 57 -24.31 -6.47 10.25
CA ILE A 57 -23.07 -7.19 9.92
C ILE A 57 -23.20 -8.68 10.31
N PHE A 58 -23.71 -8.95 11.50
CA PHE A 58 -23.94 -10.31 11.99
C PHE A 58 -24.92 -11.09 11.10
N GLN A 59 -26.06 -10.50 10.74
CA GLN A 59 -27.05 -11.13 9.88
C GLN A 59 -26.51 -11.42 8.48
N GLU A 60 -25.71 -10.52 7.92
CA GLU A 60 -25.09 -10.72 6.60
C GLU A 60 -24.20 -11.96 6.56
N ILE A 61 -23.43 -12.19 7.63
CA ILE A 61 -22.56 -13.36 7.72
C ILE A 61 -23.37 -14.64 8.06
N SER A 62 -24.26 -14.57 9.07
CA SER A 62 -25.02 -15.75 9.53
C SER A 62 -25.97 -16.30 8.45
N ASP A 63 -26.61 -15.42 7.66
CA ASP A 63 -27.49 -15.83 6.57
C ASP A 63 -26.70 -16.44 5.39
N THR A 64 -25.48 -15.96 5.17
CA THR A 64 -24.60 -16.50 4.13
C THR A 64 -23.97 -17.85 4.53
N TYR A 65 -23.65 -18.01 5.79
CA TYR A 65 -22.96 -19.19 6.35
C TYR A 65 -23.73 -19.78 7.54
N PRO A 66 -24.89 -20.40 7.30
CA PRO A 66 -25.78 -20.89 8.38
C PRO A 66 -25.19 -22.05 9.19
N THR A 67 -24.10 -22.64 8.74
CA THR A 67 -23.39 -23.71 9.47
C THR A 67 -22.46 -23.17 10.54
N LEU A 68 -22.12 -21.88 10.52
CA LEU A 68 -21.23 -21.28 11.52
C LEU A 68 -22.00 -20.97 12.81
N THR A 69 -21.34 -21.24 13.92
CA THR A 69 -21.85 -20.84 15.24
C THR A 69 -21.72 -19.34 15.45
N GLU A 70 -22.54 -18.78 16.35
CA GLU A 70 -22.45 -17.37 16.74
C GLU A 70 -21.05 -16.98 17.20
N THR A 71 -20.38 -17.87 17.93
CA THR A 71 -19.02 -17.65 18.43
C THR A 71 -18.00 -17.55 17.28
N GLU A 72 -18.10 -18.42 16.28
CA GLU A 72 -17.21 -18.39 15.10
C GLU A 72 -17.40 -17.12 14.29
N ILE A 73 -18.65 -16.69 14.08
CA ILE A 73 -18.98 -15.45 13.39
C ILE A 73 -18.40 -14.25 14.15
N ARG A 74 -18.62 -14.18 15.47
CA ARG A 74 -18.08 -13.09 16.31
C ARG A 74 -16.56 -13.06 16.33
N ASN A 75 -15.90 -14.20 16.40
CA ASN A 75 -14.44 -14.29 16.37
C ASN A 75 -13.88 -13.82 15.03
N MET A 76 -14.50 -14.20 13.92
CA MET A 76 -14.11 -13.74 12.60
C MET A 76 -14.30 -12.23 12.46
N LEU A 77 -15.48 -11.71 12.87
CA LEU A 77 -15.77 -10.28 12.82
C LEU A 77 -14.83 -9.46 13.72
N ALA A 78 -14.45 -10.00 14.88
CA ALA A 78 -13.47 -9.37 15.76
C ALA A 78 -12.08 -9.28 15.12
N ALA A 79 -11.65 -10.28 14.33
CA ALA A 79 -10.41 -10.23 13.54
C ALA A 79 -10.45 -9.10 12.48
N PHE A 80 -11.64 -8.69 12.04
CA PHE A 80 -11.85 -7.55 11.15
C PHE A 80 -12.27 -6.27 11.89
N LEU A 81 -11.95 -6.14 13.18
CA LEU A 81 -12.22 -4.99 14.07
C LEU A 81 -13.72 -4.67 14.29
N PHE A 82 -14.60 -5.65 14.18
CA PHE A 82 -15.99 -5.52 14.60
C PHE A 82 -16.18 -6.24 15.92
N THR A 83 -16.18 -5.51 17.03
CA THR A 83 -16.22 -6.06 18.39
C THR A 83 -17.49 -5.62 19.15
N GLY A 84 -17.88 -6.39 20.15
CA GLY A 84 -19.02 -6.05 21.01
C GLY A 84 -20.31 -5.84 20.23
N ASP A 85 -20.91 -4.66 20.37
CA ASP A 85 -22.18 -4.30 19.72
C ASP A 85 -22.01 -3.84 18.25
N ASP A 86 -20.79 -3.62 17.78
CA ASP A 86 -20.53 -3.21 16.40
C ASP A 86 -21.10 -4.21 15.39
N VAL A 87 -21.10 -5.49 15.73
CA VAL A 87 -21.61 -6.56 14.87
C VAL A 87 -23.11 -6.43 14.55
N PHE A 88 -23.85 -5.64 15.33
CA PHE A 88 -25.27 -5.36 15.14
C PHE A 88 -25.54 -4.05 14.38
N LYS A 89 -24.51 -3.31 14.00
CA LYS A 89 -24.69 -2.13 13.14
C LYS A 89 -25.25 -2.55 11.79
N LEU A 90 -26.14 -1.72 11.24
CA LEU A 90 -26.64 -1.89 9.90
C LEU A 90 -25.53 -1.62 8.87
N ILE A 91 -25.45 -2.44 7.83
CA ILE A 91 -24.48 -2.27 6.74
C ILE A 91 -24.64 -0.90 6.06
N SER A 92 -25.86 -0.39 5.96
CA SER A 92 -26.13 0.94 5.42
C SER A 92 -25.48 2.08 6.20
N SER A 93 -25.24 1.90 7.52
CA SER A 93 -24.62 2.91 8.39
C SER A 93 -23.09 2.89 8.37
N LEU A 94 -22.46 1.89 7.75
CA LEU A 94 -21.03 1.73 7.70
C LEU A 94 -20.37 2.67 6.69
N SER A 95 -19.15 3.09 6.97
CA SER A 95 -18.26 3.75 6.03
C SER A 95 -17.85 2.81 4.87
N GLY A 96 -17.30 3.35 3.80
CA GLY A 96 -16.78 2.54 2.67
C GLY A 96 -15.73 1.52 3.10
N GLY A 97 -14.79 1.92 3.96
CA GLY A 97 -13.76 1.03 4.50
C GLY A 97 -14.31 -0.08 5.40
N GLU A 98 -15.30 0.23 6.25
CA GLU A 98 -15.98 -0.78 7.08
C GLU A 98 -16.73 -1.79 6.22
N ARG A 99 -17.46 -1.34 5.17
CA ARG A 99 -18.11 -2.25 4.22
C ARG A 99 -17.10 -3.14 3.51
N GLY A 100 -15.95 -2.59 3.12
CA GLY A 100 -14.84 -3.38 2.55
C GLY A 100 -14.38 -4.49 3.50
N ARG A 101 -14.19 -4.19 4.79
CA ARG A 101 -13.83 -5.19 5.81
C ARG A 101 -14.88 -6.28 5.98
N VAL A 102 -16.18 -5.94 5.99
CA VAL A 102 -17.26 -6.94 6.05
C VAL A 102 -17.24 -7.85 4.82
N SER A 103 -17.04 -7.29 3.63
CA SER A 103 -16.93 -8.07 2.40
C SER A 103 -15.71 -9.00 2.40
N LEU A 104 -14.58 -8.53 2.91
CA LEU A 104 -13.37 -9.35 3.06
C LEU A 104 -13.58 -10.46 4.09
N ALA A 105 -14.17 -10.16 5.25
CA ALA A 105 -14.52 -11.17 6.26
C ALA A 105 -15.45 -12.26 5.67
N LYS A 106 -16.46 -11.83 4.90
CA LYS A 106 -17.35 -12.75 4.18
C LYS A 106 -16.60 -13.63 3.18
N LEU A 107 -15.67 -13.06 2.42
CA LEU A 107 -14.86 -13.80 1.48
C LEU A 107 -13.94 -14.82 2.16
N MET A 108 -13.31 -14.44 3.28
CA MET A 108 -12.41 -15.33 4.03
C MET A 108 -13.13 -16.52 4.69
N LEU A 109 -14.44 -16.38 4.96
CA LEU A 109 -15.29 -17.47 5.46
C LEU A 109 -15.77 -18.40 4.34
N SER A 110 -15.60 -18.03 3.08
CA SER A 110 -15.99 -18.89 1.96
C SER A 110 -15.11 -20.15 1.86
N GLU A 111 -15.65 -21.20 1.28
CA GLU A 111 -14.90 -22.43 0.98
C GLU A 111 -13.94 -22.28 -0.22
N ALA A 112 -13.75 -21.04 -0.69
CA ALA A 112 -12.84 -20.76 -1.79
C ALA A 112 -11.41 -21.20 -1.44
N ASN A 113 -10.74 -21.84 -2.37
CA ASN A 113 -9.33 -22.19 -2.27
C ASN A 113 -8.45 -21.43 -3.29
N PHE A 114 -9.07 -20.56 -4.08
CA PHE A 114 -8.42 -19.60 -4.97
C PHE A 114 -9.08 -18.24 -4.85
N LEU A 115 -8.42 -17.28 -4.23
CA LEU A 115 -8.90 -15.91 -4.11
C LEU A 115 -8.37 -15.06 -5.26
N ILE A 116 -9.28 -14.30 -5.87
CA ILE A 116 -8.96 -13.28 -6.86
C ILE A 116 -9.41 -11.93 -6.29
N LEU A 117 -8.48 -10.99 -6.09
CA LEU A 117 -8.76 -9.70 -5.47
C LEU A 117 -8.36 -8.56 -6.43
N ASP A 118 -9.32 -7.70 -6.76
CA ASP A 118 -9.06 -6.51 -7.59
C ASP A 118 -9.01 -5.27 -6.71
N GLU A 119 -7.80 -4.70 -6.56
CA GLU A 119 -7.49 -3.52 -5.74
C GLU A 119 -8.06 -3.57 -4.30
N PRO A 120 -7.79 -4.64 -3.53
CA PRO A 120 -8.41 -4.85 -2.22
C PRO A 120 -7.98 -3.83 -1.15
N THR A 121 -6.91 -3.06 -1.40
CA THR A 121 -6.41 -2.03 -0.49
C THR A 121 -7.05 -0.66 -0.72
N ASN A 122 -7.83 -0.48 -1.79
CA ASN A 122 -8.47 0.79 -2.09
C ASN A 122 -9.50 1.15 -1.03
N HIS A 123 -9.49 2.41 -0.60
CA HIS A 123 -10.38 2.97 0.42
C HIS A 123 -10.24 2.35 1.82
N LEU A 124 -9.25 1.48 2.05
CA LEU A 124 -8.93 0.97 3.37
C LEU A 124 -8.00 1.93 4.11
N ASP A 125 -8.28 2.15 5.39
CA ASP A 125 -7.35 2.80 6.33
C ASP A 125 -6.17 1.86 6.66
N ILE A 126 -5.16 2.39 7.33
CA ILE A 126 -3.94 1.65 7.67
C ILE A 126 -4.26 0.38 8.47
N ALA A 127 -5.12 0.49 9.50
CA ALA A 127 -5.49 -0.64 10.34
C ALA A 127 -6.23 -1.73 9.55
N SER A 128 -7.11 -1.35 8.61
CA SER A 128 -7.80 -2.30 7.74
C SER A 128 -6.86 -3.00 6.76
N LYS A 129 -5.82 -2.32 6.28
CA LYS A 129 -4.78 -2.92 5.43
C LYS A 129 -3.96 -3.95 6.18
N GLU A 130 -3.54 -3.66 7.42
CA GLU A 130 -2.80 -4.59 8.27
C GLU A 130 -3.60 -5.88 8.51
N ILE A 131 -4.92 -5.76 8.77
CA ILE A 131 -5.81 -6.92 8.92
C ILE A 131 -5.89 -7.74 7.63
N LEU A 132 -6.00 -7.08 6.48
CA LEU A 132 -6.03 -7.77 5.20
C LEU A 132 -4.70 -8.50 4.93
N GLU A 133 -3.57 -7.89 5.26
CA GLU A 133 -2.23 -8.51 5.16
C GLU A 133 -2.15 -9.76 6.03
N GLU A 134 -2.56 -9.70 7.29
CA GLU A 134 -2.58 -10.83 8.21
C GLU A 134 -3.50 -11.94 7.72
N ALA A 135 -4.71 -11.60 7.28
CA ALA A 135 -5.67 -12.54 6.73
C ALA A 135 -5.13 -13.27 5.50
N LEU A 136 -4.51 -12.55 4.55
CA LEU A 136 -3.89 -13.16 3.37
C LEU A 136 -2.65 -13.98 3.70
N ASN A 137 -1.86 -13.57 4.68
CA ASN A 137 -0.67 -14.33 5.12
C ASN A 137 -1.03 -15.63 5.84
N SER A 138 -2.16 -15.67 6.54
CA SER A 138 -2.68 -16.87 7.19
C SER A 138 -3.52 -17.77 6.26
N TYR A 139 -3.97 -17.24 5.12
CA TYR A 139 -4.81 -17.99 4.18
C TYR A 139 -4.06 -19.17 3.55
N THR A 140 -4.69 -20.33 3.56
CA THR A 140 -4.08 -21.59 3.12
C THR A 140 -4.29 -21.94 1.65
N GLY A 141 -5.03 -21.12 0.91
CA GLY A 141 -5.26 -21.27 -0.54
C GLY A 141 -4.29 -20.46 -1.40
N THR A 142 -4.57 -20.42 -2.68
CA THR A 142 -3.87 -19.57 -3.67
C THR A 142 -4.52 -18.20 -3.73
N VAL A 143 -3.71 -17.17 -3.83
CA VAL A 143 -4.19 -15.78 -3.99
C VAL A 143 -3.59 -15.17 -5.26
N LEU A 144 -4.44 -14.56 -6.08
CA LEU A 144 -4.06 -13.67 -7.17
C LEU A 144 -4.70 -12.32 -6.94
N TYR A 145 -3.93 -11.26 -6.91
CA TYR A 145 -4.47 -9.93 -6.68
C TYR A 145 -3.80 -8.86 -7.54
N VAL A 146 -4.54 -7.81 -7.82
CA VAL A 146 -4.04 -6.55 -8.35
C VAL A 146 -3.98 -5.55 -7.22
N SER A 147 -2.86 -4.85 -7.05
CA SER A 147 -2.74 -3.71 -6.16
C SER A 147 -1.68 -2.72 -6.67
N HIS A 148 -1.88 -1.45 -6.36
CA HIS A 148 -0.90 -0.38 -6.56
C HIS A 148 -0.14 -0.04 -5.29
N ASP A 149 -0.50 -0.64 -4.16
CA ASP A 149 0.15 -0.45 -2.87
C ASP A 149 1.42 -1.30 -2.78
N ARG A 150 2.57 -0.65 -2.92
CA ARG A 150 3.89 -1.31 -2.93
C ARG A 150 4.22 -1.98 -1.59
N TYR A 151 3.82 -1.33 -0.48
CA TYR A 151 4.03 -1.88 0.85
C TYR A 151 3.24 -3.17 1.03
N PHE A 152 1.95 -3.13 0.71
CA PHE A 152 1.08 -4.30 0.75
C PHE A 152 1.61 -5.46 -0.12
N ILE A 153 2.07 -5.16 -1.34
CA ILE A 153 2.66 -6.16 -2.23
C ILE A 153 3.90 -6.79 -1.59
N ASN A 154 4.78 -5.98 -1.01
CA ASN A 154 6.02 -6.45 -0.40
C ASN A 154 5.76 -7.35 0.82
N GLN A 155 4.71 -7.07 1.60
CA GLN A 155 4.35 -7.86 2.79
C GLN A 155 3.62 -9.16 2.48
N THR A 156 2.93 -9.25 1.33
CA THR A 156 2.03 -10.38 1.04
C THR A 156 2.46 -11.24 -0.14
N ALA A 157 3.10 -10.67 -1.18
CA ALA A 157 3.46 -11.39 -2.38
C ALA A 157 4.61 -12.37 -2.15
N THR A 158 4.47 -13.58 -2.69
CA THR A 158 5.56 -14.54 -2.87
C THR A 158 5.97 -14.64 -4.34
N ARG A 159 5.22 -13.97 -5.22
CA ARG A 159 5.40 -13.95 -6.66
C ARG A 159 4.82 -12.67 -7.22
N ILE A 160 5.54 -12.06 -8.16
CA ILE A 160 5.06 -10.91 -8.93
C ILE A 160 4.92 -11.30 -10.40
N MET A 161 3.82 -10.90 -10.99
CA MET A 161 3.49 -11.07 -12.41
C MET A 161 3.36 -9.68 -13.01
N ASP A 162 4.37 -9.22 -13.75
CA ASP A 162 4.37 -7.92 -14.41
C ASP A 162 3.80 -8.03 -15.83
N LEU A 163 2.66 -7.36 -16.05
CA LEU A 163 2.03 -7.28 -17.36
C LEU A 163 2.61 -6.08 -18.12
N THR A 164 3.60 -6.35 -18.94
CA THR A 164 4.34 -5.35 -19.73
C THR A 164 4.51 -5.81 -21.18
N ASN A 165 4.42 -4.89 -22.14
CA ASN A 165 4.54 -5.16 -23.58
C ASN A 165 3.66 -6.34 -24.07
N GLN A 166 2.43 -6.47 -23.55
CA GLN A 166 1.47 -7.55 -23.84
C GLN A 166 1.96 -8.95 -23.42
N ALA A 167 2.98 -9.03 -22.59
CA ALA A 167 3.50 -10.27 -22.02
C ALA A 167 3.47 -10.23 -20.49
N ILE A 168 3.37 -11.40 -19.86
CA ILE A 168 3.48 -11.54 -18.41
C ILE A 168 4.87 -12.02 -18.06
N VAL A 169 5.64 -11.19 -17.37
CA VAL A 169 6.95 -11.54 -16.83
C VAL A 169 6.80 -11.97 -15.38
N ASN A 170 7.33 -13.14 -15.02
CA ASN A 170 7.20 -13.72 -13.70
C ASN A 170 8.47 -13.50 -12.87
N TYR A 171 8.28 -13.02 -11.65
CA TYR A 171 9.33 -12.85 -10.65
C TYR A 171 8.96 -13.65 -9.40
N ILE A 172 9.79 -14.62 -9.02
CA ILE A 172 9.58 -15.43 -7.81
C ILE A 172 10.30 -14.73 -6.67
N GLY A 173 9.56 -13.98 -5.87
CA GLY A 173 10.06 -13.14 -4.78
C GLY A 173 9.09 -12.03 -4.44
N ASP A 174 9.56 -11.10 -3.62
CA ASP A 174 8.87 -9.90 -3.18
C ASP A 174 9.00 -8.73 -4.16
N TYR A 175 8.51 -7.56 -3.76
CA TYR A 175 8.55 -6.36 -4.59
C TYR A 175 9.97 -5.80 -4.75
N ASP A 176 10.84 -5.97 -3.77
CA ASP A 176 12.23 -5.50 -3.82
C ASP A 176 13.03 -6.33 -4.84
N TYR A 177 12.85 -7.66 -4.84
CA TYR A 177 13.43 -8.53 -5.87
C TYR A 177 12.94 -8.17 -7.28
N TYR A 178 11.66 -7.87 -7.43
CA TYR A 178 11.11 -7.40 -8.70
C TYR A 178 11.81 -6.13 -9.19
N LEU A 179 11.99 -5.13 -8.32
CA LEU A 179 12.66 -3.87 -8.67
C LEU A 179 14.10 -4.09 -9.13
N GLU A 180 14.83 -5.00 -8.46
CA GLU A 180 16.21 -5.34 -8.82
C GLU A 180 16.30 -5.99 -10.21
N LYS A 181 15.37 -6.89 -10.53
CA LYS A 181 15.44 -7.73 -11.74
C LYS A 181 14.58 -7.23 -12.91
N LYS A 182 13.77 -6.21 -12.73
CA LYS A 182 12.80 -5.74 -13.71
C LYS A 182 13.42 -5.47 -15.09
N ASP A 183 14.47 -4.67 -15.15
CA ASP A 183 15.07 -4.24 -16.41
C ASP A 183 15.71 -5.41 -17.18
N GLU A 184 16.36 -6.32 -16.47
CA GLU A 184 16.97 -7.52 -17.03
C GLU A 184 15.92 -8.48 -17.58
N MET A 185 14.94 -8.84 -16.76
CA MET A 185 13.90 -9.81 -17.12
C MET A 185 12.95 -9.28 -18.21
N THR A 186 12.63 -7.98 -18.19
CA THR A 186 11.80 -7.37 -19.24
C THR A 186 12.49 -7.43 -20.60
N ARG A 187 13.79 -7.18 -20.67
CA ARG A 187 14.53 -7.30 -21.93
C ARG A 187 14.54 -8.71 -22.49
N ILE A 188 14.58 -9.73 -21.62
CA ILE A 188 14.65 -11.14 -22.02
C ILE A 188 13.26 -11.68 -22.41
N TYR A 189 12.23 -11.41 -21.59
CA TYR A 189 10.93 -12.08 -21.69
C TYR A 189 9.81 -11.23 -22.29
N ALA A 190 9.98 -9.91 -22.33
CA ALA A 190 9.03 -8.97 -22.89
C ALA A 190 9.74 -7.87 -23.69
N PRO A 191 10.57 -8.19 -24.70
CA PRO A 191 11.20 -7.17 -25.53
C PRO A 191 10.10 -6.33 -26.20
N ALA A 192 10.32 -5.01 -26.28
CA ALA A 192 9.43 -4.14 -27.03
C ALA A 192 9.35 -4.63 -28.49
N GLN A 193 8.14 -4.87 -28.98
CA GLN A 193 7.98 -5.25 -30.39
C GLN A 193 8.43 -4.08 -31.27
N GLU A 194 9.43 -4.30 -32.12
CA GLU A 194 9.83 -3.39 -33.19
C GLU A 194 8.74 -3.36 -34.27
N THR A 195 7.57 -2.84 -33.96
CA THR A 195 6.53 -2.58 -34.95
C THR A 195 6.53 -1.11 -35.29
N ALA A 196 6.84 -0.83 -36.57
CA ALA A 196 6.81 0.49 -37.20
C ALA A 196 8.05 1.40 -36.99
N ALA A 197 9.19 0.94 -37.56
CA ALA A 197 10.40 1.76 -37.69
C ALA A 197 10.34 2.73 -38.88
N GLN A 198 9.23 3.37 -39.21
CA GLN A 198 9.19 4.38 -40.27
C GLN A 198 8.43 5.68 -39.96
N GLU A 199 7.63 5.77 -38.88
CA GLU A 199 6.93 7.04 -38.51
C GLU A 199 7.34 7.65 -37.16
N VAL A 200 8.32 7.10 -36.44
CA VAL A 200 8.66 7.49 -35.06
C VAL A 200 10.01 8.21 -34.95
N LYS A 201 10.70 8.53 -36.05
CA LYS A 201 12.01 9.21 -35.96
C LYS A 201 11.92 10.68 -35.51
N GLU A 202 10.77 11.33 -35.60
CA GLU A 202 10.60 12.70 -35.10
C GLU A 202 10.07 12.79 -33.66
N ASN A 203 9.28 11.79 -33.18
CA ASN A 203 8.73 11.81 -31.81
C ASN A 203 9.67 11.24 -30.73
N VAL A 204 10.71 10.52 -31.09
CA VAL A 204 11.64 9.88 -30.12
C VAL A 204 12.61 10.89 -29.49
N SER A 205 12.86 12.03 -30.14
CA SER A 205 13.72 13.07 -29.58
C SER A 205 13.02 13.89 -28.49
N GLU A 206 11.75 14.19 -28.65
CA GLU A 206 10.97 14.95 -27.66
C GLU A 206 10.61 14.09 -26.42
N THR A 207 10.27 12.83 -26.62
CA THR A 207 9.93 11.93 -25.50
C THR A 207 11.14 11.54 -24.63
N LYS A 208 12.34 11.42 -25.23
CA LYS A 208 13.58 11.21 -24.46
C LYS A 208 14.00 12.46 -23.69
N LEU A 209 13.83 13.65 -24.26
CA LEU A 209 14.09 14.92 -23.58
C LEU A 209 13.11 15.12 -22.40
N THR A 210 11.82 14.86 -22.61
CA THR A 210 10.81 14.92 -21.53
C THR A 210 11.06 13.88 -20.44
N TRP A 211 11.51 12.67 -20.77
CA TRP A 211 11.79 11.64 -19.78
C TRP A 211 13.07 11.93 -18.97
N GLN A 212 14.11 12.48 -19.60
CA GLN A 212 15.30 12.97 -18.89
C GLN A 212 14.96 14.15 -17.98
N GLN A 213 14.18 15.11 -18.46
CA GLN A 213 13.71 16.23 -17.65
C GLN A 213 12.87 15.79 -16.46
N GLN A 214 11.92 14.85 -16.64
CA GLN A 214 11.13 14.27 -15.55
C GLN A 214 12.00 13.49 -14.55
N LYS A 215 13.01 12.78 -15.01
CA LYS A 215 13.94 12.04 -14.13
C LYS A 215 14.83 12.99 -13.32
N GLU A 216 15.30 14.07 -13.95
CA GLU A 216 16.07 15.11 -13.28
C GLU A 216 15.20 15.88 -12.28
N GLU A 217 13.96 16.19 -12.63
CA GLU A 217 12.99 16.86 -11.77
C GLU A 217 12.61 15.99 -10.56
N GLN A 218 12.38 14.68 -10.76
CA GLN A 218 12.15 13.74 -9.66
C GLN A 218 13.38 13.56 -8.78
N ALA A 219 14.58 13.52 -9.35
CA ALA A 219 15.81 13.43 -8.58
C ALA A 219 16.04 14.70 -7.75
N LEU A 220 15.74 15.87 -8.32
CA LEU A 220 15.82 17.17 -7.64
C LEU A 220 14.80 17.24 -6.50
N LYS A 221 13.56 16.80 -6.75
CA LYS A 221 12.49 16.73 -5.75
C LYS A 221 12.85 15.83 -4.58
N ARG A 222 13.35 14.61 -4.84
CA ARG A 222 13.83 13.71 -3.79
C ARG A 222 15.01 14.29 -2.99
N LYS A 223 15.92 15.01 -3.66
CA LYS A 223 17.04 15.67 -3.00
C LYS A 223 16.54 16.78 -2.07
N ARG A 224 15.58 17.58 -2.54
CA ARG A 224 14.93 18.63 -1.76
C ARG A 224 14.17 18.07 -0.55
N GLU A 225 13.39 17.00 -0.74
CA GLU A 225 12.68 16.30 0.36
C GLU A 225 13.64 15.72 1.41
N ASN A 226 14.78 15.16 0.98
CA ASN A 226 15.78 14.65 1.91
C ASN A 226 16.52 15.76 2.67
N GLU A 227 16.76 16.89 2.03
CA GLU A 227 17.35 18.06 2.70
C GLU A 227 16.35 18.68 3.69
N LEU A 228 15.07 18.77 3.31
CA LEU A 228 14.00 19.26 4.19
C LEU A 228 13.92 18.40 5.47
N LYS A 229 13.88 17.08 5.35
CA LYS A 229 13.86 16.17 6.50
C LYS A 229 15.09 16.32 7.42
N LYS A 230 16.25 16.60 6.86
CA LYS A 230 17.45 16.83 7.68
C LYS A 230 17.38 18.15 8.44
N VAL A 231 16.85 19.19 7.81
CA VAL A 231 16.65 20.50 8.44
C VAL A 231 15.61 20.39 9.56
N GLU A 232 14.48 19.72 9.31
CA GLU A 232 13.44 19.47 10.31
C GLU A 232 13.95 18.71 11.51
N ALA A 233 14.69 17.62 11.30
CA ALA A 233 15.26 16.84 12.39
C ALA A 233 16.26 17.65 13.24
N ARG A 234 17.04 18.56 12.60
CA ARG A 234 17.99 19.42 13.30
C ARG A 234 17.29 20.53 14.09
N ILE A 235 16.21 21.08 13.57
CA ILE A 235 15.37 22.05 14.28
C ILE A 235 14.80 21.39 15.54
N GLU A 236 14.22 20.20 15.43
CA GLU A 236 13.63 19.47 16.56
C GLU A 236 14.66 19.16 17.65
N GLU A 237 15.89 18.77 17.27
CA GLU A 237 16.99 18.54 18.20
C GLU A 237 17.38 19.82 18.96
N LEU A 238 17.49 20.95 18.25
CA LEU A 238 17.90 22.22 18.86
C LEU A 238 16.79 22.83 19.73
N GLU A 239 15.52 22.72 19.33
CA GLU A 239 14.38 23.14 20.15
C GLU A 239 14.29 22.34 21.45
N ALA A 240 14.50 20.99 21.36
CA ALA A 240 14.55 20.15 22.55
C ALA A 240 15.69 20.56 23.50
N ARG A 241 16.85 20.89 22.96
CA ARG A 241 18.00 21.33 23.72
C ARG A 241 17.79 22.73 24.34
N ASP A 242 17.19 23.66 23.61
CA ASP A 242 16.85 24.99 24.13
C ASP A 242 15.92 24.89 25.34
N LYS A 243 14.90 24.03 25.25
CA LYS A 243 13.99 23.75 26.33
C LYS A 243 14.67 23.12 27.56
N GLU A 244 15.59 22.17 27.35
CA GLU A 244 16.37 21.56 28.41
C GLU A 244 17.25 22.58 29.14
N ILE A 245 17.84 23.53 28.40
CA ILE A 245 18.63 24.64 28.97
C ILE A 245 17.71 25.52 29.81
N ASP A 246 16.51 25.87 29.36
CA ASP A 246 15.56 26.67 30.12
C ASP A 246 15.16 25.98 31.42
N GLU A 247 14.84 24.69 31.37
CA GLU A 247 14.52 23.90 32.57
C GLU A 247 15.70 23.82 33.55
N THR A 248 16.92 23.70 33.01
CA THR A 248 18.14 23.63 33.81
C THR A 248 18.50 24.97 34.48
N MET A 249 18.27 26.09 33.77
CA MET A 249 18.55 27.43 34.31
C MET A 249 17.65 27.83 35.46
N VAL A 250 16.48 27.20 35.63
CA VAL A 250 15.52 27.46 36.74
C VAL A 250 15.93 26.71 38.00
N LEU A 251 16.83 25.74 37.96
CA LEU A 251 17.25 24.98 39.13
C LEU A 251 18.02 25.86 40.13
N PRO A 252 17.68 25.80 41.46
CA PRO A 252 18.28 26.66 42.48
C PRO A 252 19.82 26.58 42.55
N ASP A 253 20.40 25.41 42.30
CA ASP A 253 21.83 25.16 42.38
C ASP A 253 22.61 25.83 41.22
N ILE A 254 21.92 26.02 40.08
CA ILE A 254 22.53 26.62 38.87
C ILE A 254 22.32 28.14 38.87
N CYS A 255 21.14 28.62 39.35
CA CYS A 255 20.88 30.06 39.47
C CYS A 255 21.92 30.78 40.35
N THR A 256 22.50 30.10 41.33
CA THR A 256 23.57 30.66 42.21
C THR A 256 24.96 30.58 41.63
N ASN A 257 25.20 29.79 40.58
CA ASN A 257 26.51 29.59 39.93
C ASN A 257 26.62 30.46 38.67
N VAL A 258 27.20 31.67 38.83
CA VAL A 258 27.37 32.64 37.73
C VAL A 258 28.11 32.08 36.53
N ALA A 259 29.09 31.20 36.74
CA ALA A 259 29.89 30.62 35.66
C ALA A 259 29.05 29.65 34.78
N GLU A 260 28.23 28.79 35.37
CA GLU A 260 27.35 27.85 34.67
C GLU A 260 26.20 28.57 33.98
N CYS A 261 25.56 29.55 34.64
CA CYS A 261 24.56 30.40 34.03
C CYS A 261 25.11 31.11 32.78
N THR A 262 26.32 31.65 32.85
CA THR A 262 26.93 32.32 31.68
C THR A 262 27.22 31.36 30.55
N LYS A 263 27.63 30.11 30.84
CA LYS A 263 27.87 29.07 29.85
C LYS A 263 26.55 28.67 29.14
N LEU A 264 25.50 28.38 29.89
CA LEU A 264 24.20 28.03 29.39
C LEU A 264 23.56 29.15 28.56
N SER A 265 23.70 30.41 29.00
CA SER A 265 23.23 31.58 28.24
C SER A 265 23.95 31.75 26.90
N ARG A 266 25.26 31.44 26.83
CA ARG A 266 26.00 31.45 25.56
C ARG A 266 25.59 30.32 24.64
N GLU A 267 25.37 29.12 25.17
CA GLU A 267 24.86 27.95 24.42
C GLU A 267 23.47 28.27 23.86
N LYS A 268 22.59 28.86 24.66
CA LYS A 268 21.25 29.27 24.22
C LYS A 268 21.30 30.33 23.12
N ALA A 269 22.18 31.32 23.22
CA ALA A 269 22.35 32.32 22.17
C ALA A 269 22.85 31.70 20.83
N ALA A 270 23.77 30.74 20.91
CA ALA A 270 24.25 30.03 19.72
C ALA A 270 23.17 29.15 19.08
N ILE A 271 22.33 28.47 19.90
CA ILE A 271 21.18 27.68 19.44
C ILE A 271 20.16 28.61 18.73
N ALA A 272 19.87 29.77 19.29
CA ALA A 272 18.93 30.72 18.69
C ALA A 272 19.42 31.22 17.30
N GLU A 273 20.71 31.49 17.16
CA GLU A 273 21.32 31.90 15.89
C GLU A 273 21.29 30.76 14.86
N GLU A 274 21.57 29.51 15.28
CA GLU A 274 21.51 28.32 14.41
C GLU A 274 20.06 28.03 13.98
N LEU A 275 19.08 28.15 14.90
CA LEU A 275 17.66 27.97 14.59
C LEU A 275 17.14 28.99 13.57
N GLU A 276 17.52 30.26 13.70
CA GLU A 276 17.14 31.31 12.74
C GLU A 276 17.62 30.96 11.32
N GLY A 277 18.86 30.51 11.19
CA GLY A 277 19.41 30.07 9.91
C GLY A 277 18.72 28.82 9.34
N LEU A 278 18.34 27.87 10.22
CA LEU A 278 17.64 26.64 9.82
C LEU A 278 16.18 26.93 9.41
N TYR A 279 15.48 27.85 10.06
CA TYR A 279 14.14 28.27 9.66
C TYR A 279 14.13 28.96 8.31
N GLN A 280 15.09 29.85 8.04
CA GLN A 280 15.23 30.45 6.70
C GLN A 280 15.46 29.38 5.63
N LYS A 281 16.32 28.41 5.89
CA LYS A 281 16.57 27.29 4.98
C LYS A 281 15.38 26.38 4.82
N TRP A 282 14.59 26.20 5.84
CA TRP A 282 13.33 25.43 5.80
C TRP A 282 12.30 26.12 4.91
N GLU A 283 12.13 27.45 5.04
CA GLU A 283 11.25 28.23 4.17
C GLU A 283 11.65 28.20 2.68
N GLU A 284 12.97 28.14 2.38
CA GLU A 284 13.45 28.01 1.01
C GLU A 284 13.22 26.60 0.42
N LEU A 285 13.15 25.58 1.28
CA LEU A 285 12.98 24.20 0.90
C LEU A 285 11.51 23.73 0.94
N ALA A 286 10.66 24.32 1.73
CA ALA A 286 9.24 24.02 1.82
C ALA A 286 8.47 24.62 0.64
#